data_11d26c50c53c6d280471284a4a0db834
#
_entry.id   11d26c50c53c6d280471284a4a0db834
#
_cell.length_a   1.000
_cell.length_b   1.000
_cell.length_c   1.000
_cell.angle_alpha   90.00
_cell.angle_beta   90.00
_cell.angle_gamma   90.00
#
_symmetry.space_group_name_H-M   'P 1'
#
loop_
_entity.id
_entity.type
_entity.pdbx_description
1 polymer ?
#
loop_
_entity_poly.entity_id
_entity_poly.type
_entity_poly.pdbx_seq_one_letter_code
_entity_poly.pdbx_strand_id
1 'polypeptide(L)'
;FVEKGFAATRSEEVAVRAGVSKGTLFLYFPSKEELFKAVVRENIVGRVNEGLAELQRFEGSSADMLRFAMCEWWMRVGATKASGITKLVMSEARTFPEIAAFYEQEVMVPGRNLIRHILQRGVTSGEFRPLDLDMAVFSVIAPMVFLIMWKHSMGPCAAGVNLDPLRFVESQANTILYGMLAAPPP
;
A
#
# COMPACT_ATOMS: atom_id res chain seq x y z
N PHE A 1 -4.11 -12.87 11.36
CA PHE A 1 -3.96 -13.02 9.90
C PHE A 1 -2.49 -12.88 9.47
N VAL A 2 -1.84 -11.75 9.72
CA VAL A 2 -0.46 -11.50 9.25
C VAL A 2 0.55 -12.56 9.73
N GLU A 3 0.40 -13.08 10.94
CA GLU A 3 1.32 -14.04 11.55
C GLU A 3 1.13 -15.47 11.02
N LYS A 4 -0.10 -15.88 10.76
CA LYS A 4 -0.45 -17.27 10.44
C LYS A 4 -0.94 -17.49 9.00
N GLY A 5 -1.21 -16.42 8.27
CA GLY A 5 -1.92 -16.47 6.99
C GLY A 5 -3.44 -16.50 7.18
N PHE A 6 -4.16 -16.33 6.07
CA PHE A 6 -5.63 -16.35 6.13
C PHE A 6 -6.16 -17.76 6.40
N ALA A 7 -5.64 -18.77 5.69
CA ALA A 7 -6.10 -20.16 5.83
C ALA A 7 -6.01 -20.68 7.26
N ALA A 8 -4.85 -20.52 7.91
CA ALA A 8 -4.59 -21.07 9.25
C ALA A 8 -5.16 -20.23 10.41
N THR A 9 -5.63 -19.01 10.15
CA THR A 9 -6.26 -18.17 11.19
C THR A 9 -7.66 -18.71 11.50
N ARG A 10 -7.91 -19.00 12.77
CA ARG A 10 -9.22 -19.44 13.28
C ARG A 10 -9.94 -18.28 13.95
N SER A 11 -11.24 -18.10 13.65
CA SER A 11 -12.05 -17.02 14.24
C SER A 11 -12.13 -17.13 15.76
N GLU A 12 -12.09 -18.35 16.33
CA GLU A 12 -12.04 -18.57 17.76
C GLU A 12 -10.80 -17.96 18.41
N GLU A 13 -9.63 -18.11 17.77
CA GLU A 13 -8.37 -17.52 18.28
C GLU A 13 -8.42 -15.99 18.24
N VAL A 14 -9.06 -15.43 17.22
CA VAL A 14 -9.26 -13.96 17.11
C VAL A 14 -10.19 -13.49 18.22
N ALA A 15 -11.30 -14.18 18.48
CA ALA A 15 -12.23 -13.86 19.55
C ALA A 15 -11.54 -13.88 20.94
N VAL A 16 -10.75 -14.93 21.22
CA VAL A 16 -9.97 -15.03 22.47
C VAL A 16 -8.99 -13.87 22.60
N ARG A 17 -8.24 -13.52 21.55
CA ARG A 17 -7.29 -12.38 21.59
C ARG A 17 -8.00 -11.03 21.76
N ALA A 18 -9.22 -10.91 21.26
CA ALA A 18 -10.06 -9.72 21.41
C ALA A 18 -10.81 -9.66 22.75
N GLY A 19 -10.72 -10.70 23.59
CA GLY A 19 -11.41 -10.76 24.89
C GLY A 19 -12.93 -10.92 24.77
N VAL A 20 -13.43 -11.48 23.65
CA VAL A 20 -14.86 -11.69 23.41
C VAL A 20 -15.18 -13.15 23.14
N SER A 21 -16.46 -13.54 23.27
CA SER A 21 -16.91 -14.88 22.90
C SER A 21 -16.92 -15.07 21.39
N LYS A 22 -16.81 -16.31 20.90
CA LYS A 22 -17.00 -16.64 19.49
C LYS A 22 -18.35 -16.15 18.98
N GLY A 23 -19.43 -16.33 19.75
CA GLY A 23 -20.76 -15.87 19.39
C GLY A 23 -20.81 -14.34 19.22
N THR A 24 -20.17 -13.61 20.12
CA THR A 24 -20.06 -12.15 20.01
C THR A 24 -19.32 -11.74 18.73
N LEU A 25 -18.20 -12.40 18.41
CA LEU A 25 -17.46 -12.10 17.17
C LEU A 25 -18.32 -12.32 15.94
N PHE A 26 -19.04 -13.45 15.86
CA PHE A 26 -19.89 -13.79 14.70
C PHE A 26 -21.15 -12.91 14.59
N LEU A 27 -21.56 -12.24 15.67
CA LEU A 27 -22.63 -11.26 15.64
C LEU A 27 -22.24 -10.03 14.81
N TYR A 28 -20.97 -9.61 14.86
CA TYR A 28 -20.44 -8.47 14.12
C TYR A 28 -19.83 -8.86 12.77
N PHE A 29 -19.25 -10.04 12.67
CA PHE A 29 -18.56 -10.53 11.48
C PHE A 29 -19.05 -11.94 11.17
N PRO A 30 -20.05 -12.10 10.28
CA PRO A 30 -20.71 -13.39 10.04
C PRO A 30 -19.79 -14.47 9.46
N SER A 31 -18.63 -14.09 8.92
CA SER A 31 -17.62 -15.02 8.43
C SER A 31 -16.19 -14.53 8.70
N LYS A 32 -15.20 -15.40 8.46
CA LYS A 32 -13.78 -15.06 8.56
C LYS A 32 -13.37 -14.05 7.47
N GLU A 33 -13.98 -14.16 6.32
CA GLU A 33 -13.82 -13.24 5.18
C GLU A 33 -14.29 -11.84 5.56
N GLU A 34 -15.47 -11.69 6.15
CA GLU A 34 -15.98 -10.39 6.58
C GLU A 34 -15.14 -9.77 7.71
N LEU A 35 -14.65 -10.61 8.63
CA LEU A 35 -13.69 -10.16 9.65
C LEU A 35 -12.39 -9.67 8.99
N PHE A 36 -11.87 -10.38 8.00
CA PHE A 36 -10.66 -9.96 7.27
C PHE A 36 -10.88 -8.64 6.53
N LYS A 37 -11.99 -8.50 5.83
CA LYS A 37 -12.37 -7.25 5.14
C LYS A 37 -12.44 -6.07 6.10
N ALA A 38 -13.04 -6.26 7.26
CA ALA A 38 -13.07 -5.21 8.29
C ALA A 38 -11.67 -4.82 8.78
N VAL A 39 -10.78 -5.80 9.00
CA VAL A 39 -9.39 -5.54 9.37
C VAL A 39 -8.65 -4.76 8.28
N VAL A 40 -8.86 -5.07 7.00
CA VAL A 40 -8.27 -4.32 5.87
C VAL A 40 -8.79 -2.88 5.84
N ARG A 41 -10.11 -2.70 5.97
CA ARG A 41 -10.73 -1.36 5.95
C ARG A 41 -10.21 -0.48 7.08
N GLU A 42 -10.13 -0.99 8.28
CA GLU A 42 -9.66 -0.25 9.45
C GLU A 42 -8.17 0.10 9.37
N ASN A 43 -7.32 -0.86 8.96
CA ASN A 43 -5.88 -0.71 9.09
C ASN A 43 -5.19 -0.19 7.82
N ILE A 44 -5.83 -0.26 6.66
CA ILE A 44 -5.27 0.20 5.39
C ILE A 44 -6.14 1.28 4.77
N VAL A 45 -7.40 0.97 4.45
CA VAL A 45 -8.27 1.90 3.71
C VAL A 45 -8.49 3.19 4.47
N GLY A 46 -8.79 3.12 5.77
CA GLY A 46 -8.97 4.32 6.62
C GLY A 46 -7.74 5.23 6.59
N ARG A 47 -6.55 4.66 6.76
CA ARG A 47 -5.28 5.40 6.75
C ARG A 47 -4.93 6.00 5.38
N VAL A 48 -5.24 5.28 4.31
CA VAL A 48 -5.08 5.79 2.95
C VAL A 48 -6.01 6.96 2.70
N ASN A 49 -7.27 6.89 3.16
CA ASN A 49 -8.24 7.96 3.02
C ASN A 49 -7.84 9.23 3.77
N GLU A 50 -7.24 9.10 4.95
CA GLU A 50 -6.66 10.25 5.68
C GLU A 50 -5.57 10.94 4.85
N GLY A 51 -4.64 10.16 4.28
CA GLY A 51 -3.60 10.69 3.40
C GLY A 51 -4.15 11.32 2.12
N LEU A 52 -5.22 10.76 1.55
CA LEU A 52 -5.91 11.33 0.39
C LEU A 52 -6.49 12.71 0.67
N ALA A 53 -7.11 12.91 1.86
CA ALA A 53 -7.65 14.20 2.25
C ALA A 53 -6.57 15.29 2.40
N GLU A 54 -5.37 14.91 2.84
CA GLU A 54 -4.21 15.81 2.90
C GLU A 54 -3.68 16.15 1.51
N LEU A 55 -3.60 15.16 0.61
CA LEU A 55 -3.16 15.37 -0.77
C LEU A 55 -4.09 16.30 -1.56
N GLN A 56 -5.39 16.30 -1.28
CA GLN A 56 -6.34 17.23 -1.89
C GLN A 56 -6.06 18.70 -1.53
N ARG A 57 -5.41 18.95 -0.40
CA ARG A 57 -5.03 20.29 0.09
C ARG A 57 -3.57 20.60 -0.17
N PHE A 58 -2.86 19.72 -0.87
CA PHE A 58 -1.43 19.85 -1.09
C PHE A 58 -1.13 21.01 -2.03
N GLU A 59 -0.43 22.03 -1.50
CA GLU A 59 0.10 23.15 -2.25
C GLU A 59 1.58 22.88 -2.57
N GLY A 60 1.93 22.82 -3.86
CA GLY A 60 3.29 22.55 -4.29
C GLY A 60 3.36 21.87 -5.66
N SER A 61 4.56 21.52 -6.06
CA SER A 61 4.84 20.84 -7.31
C SER A 61 4.26 19.42 -7.35
N SER A 62 4.04 18.87 -8.53
CA SER A 62 3.62 17.46 -8.67
C SER A 62 4.73 16.50 -8.24
N ALA A 63 6.00 16.91 -8.37
CA ALA A 63 7.14 16.15 -7.86
C ALA A 63 7.14 16.06 -6.34
N ASP A 64 6.90 17.18 -5.64
CA ASP A 64 6.82 17.19 -4.20
C ASP A 64 5.60 16.43 -3.69
N MET A 65 4.46 16.54 -4.39
CA MET A 65 3.25 15.77 -4.10
C MET A 65 3.50 14.26 -4.21
N LEU A 66 4.25 13.82 -5.23
CA LEU A 66 4.61 12.40 -5.39
C LEU A 66 5.53 11.90 -4.27
N ARG A 67 6.57 12.68 -3.94
CA ARG A 67 7.45 12.36 -2.80
C ARG A 67 6.68 12.24 -1.50
N PHE A 68 5.84 13.23 -1.22
CA PHE A 68 4.99 13.24 -0.05
C PHE A 68 4.09 12.00 0.00
N ALA A 69 3.38 11.69 -1.10
CA ALA A 69 2.50 10.53 -1.18
C ALA A 69 3.23 9.20 -0.90
N MET A 70 4.44 9.00 -1.46
CA MET A 70 5.24 7.80 -1.25
C MET A 70 5.73 7.69 0.20
N CYS A 71 6.22 8.77 0.79
CA CYS A 71 6.70 8.78 2.18
C CYS A 71 5.55 8.57 3.17
N GLU A 72 4.43 9.30 3.02
CA GLU A 72 3.26 9.17 3.88
C GLU A 72 2.64 7.77 3.82
N TRP A 73 2.52 7.21 2.61
CA TRP A 73 2.04 5.85 2.47
C TRP A 73 2.94 4.86 3.22
N TRP A 74 4.27 5.04 3.11
CA TRP A 74 5.19 4.19 3.87
C TRP A 74 4.98 4.36 5.39
N MET A 75 4.93 5.57 5.89
CA MET A 75 4.78 5.84 7.32
C MET A 75 3.45 5.32 7.87
N ARG A 76 2.35 5.52 7.15
CA ARG A 76 1.00 5.16 7.60
C ARG A 76 0.66 3.69 7.44
N VAL A 77 1.18 3.04 6.40
CA VAL A 77 0.86 1.65 6.07
C VAL A 77 2.11 0.78 6.06
N GLY A 78 3.09 1.09 5.23
CA GLY A 78 4.27 0.27 4.99
C GLY A 78 5.08 -0.06 6.25
N ALA A 79 5.33 0.94 7.10
CA ALA A 79 6.06 0.78 8.35
C ALA A 79 5.31 -0.02 9.41
N THR A 80 3.98 -0.10 9.32
CA THR A 80 3.12 -0.77 10.31
C THR A 80 3.06 -2.29 10.09
N LYS A 81 2.43 -3.00 11.04
CA LYS A 81 2.13 -4.44 10.87
C LYS A 81 1.10 -4.70 9.78
N ALA A 82 0.26 -3.71 9.47
CA ALA A 82 -0.80 -3.82 8.47
C ALA A 82 -0.25 -4.10 7.05
N SER A 83 0.98 -3.65 6.73
CA SER A 83 1.62 -3.97 5.45
C SER A 83 1.80 -5.47 5.20
N GLY A 84 1.83 -6.29 6.25
CA GLY A 84 1.84 -7.74 6.13
C GLY A 84 0.56 -8.32 5.50
N ILE A 85 -0.56 -7.56 5.50
CA ILE A 85 -1.79 -7.92 4.79
C ILE A 85 -1.55 -7.94 3.28
N THR A 86 -0.82 -6.96 2.73
CA THR A 86 -0.45 -6.93 1.31
C THR A 86 0.29 -8.22 0.91
N LYS A 87 1.31 -8.59 1.70
CA LYS A 87 2.07 -9.84 1.48
C LYS A 87 1.16 -11.07 1.55
N LEU A 88 0.27 -11.13 2.54
CA LEU A 88 -0.67 -12.23 2.71
C LEU A 88 -1.58 -12.37 1.48
N VAL A 89 -2.22 -11.28 1.06
CA VAL A 89 -3.11 -11.30 -0.11
C VAL A 89 -2.36 -11.75 -1.36
N MET A 90 -1.16 -11.23 -1.62
CA MET A 90 -0.36 -11.64 -2.78
C MET A 90 0.01 -13.11 -2.75
N SER A 91 0.30 -13.68 -1.57
CA SER A 91 0.68 -15.10 -1.44
C SER A 91 -0.52 -16.05 -1.54
N GLU A 92 -1.71 -15.61 -1.14
CA GLU A 92 -2.90 -16.46 -1.04
C GLU A 92 -3.97 -16.14 -2.12
N ALA A 93 -3.70 -15.19 -3.03
CA ALA A 93 -4.66 -14.71 -4.03
C ALA A 93 -5.26 -15.83 -4.91
N ARG A 94 -4.49 -16.87 -5.23
CA ARG A 94 -4.96 -18.01 -6.03
C ARG A 94 -5.86 -18.96 -5.23
N THR A 95 -5.65 -19.05 -3.93
CA THR A 95 -6.41 -19.92 -3.03
C THR A 95 -7.71 -19.26 -2.57
N PHE A 96 -7.69 -17.94 -2.38
CA PHE A 96 -8.81 -17.14 -1.91
C PHE A 96 -9.06 -15.95 -2.86
N PRO A 97 -9.58 -16.19 -4.07
CA PRO A 97 -9.77 -15.14 -5.08
C PRO A 97 -10.72 -14.02 -4.65
N GLU A 98 -11.70 -14.31 -3.79
CA GLU A 98 -12.61 -13.31 -3.24
C GLU A 98 -11.91 -12.28 -2.34
N ILE A 99 -10.90 -12.71 -1.58
CA ILE A 99 -10.08 -11.81 -0.75
C ILE A 99 -9.19 -10.95 -1.65
N ALA A 100 -8.62 -11.54 -2.68
CA ALA A 100 -7.80 -10.81 -3.64
C ALA A 100 -8.62 -9.78 -4.42
N ALA A 101 -9.83 -10.15 -4.88
CA ALA A 101 -10.73 -9.24 -5.57
C ALA A 101 -11.18 -8.08 -4.67
N PHE A 102 -11.50 -8.36 -3.41
CA PHE A 102 -11.82 -7.33 -2.42
C PHE A 102 -10.63 -6.36 -2.24
N TYR A 103 -9.42 -6.88 -2.03
CA TYR A 103 -8.23 -6.07 -1.82
C TYR A 103 -7.90 -5.23 -3.06
N GLU A 104 -8.06 -5.79 -4.26
CA GLU A 104 -7.92 -5.08 -5.52
C GLU A 104 -8.86 -3.87 -5.57
N GLN A 105 -10.13 -4.05 -5.26
CA GLN A 105 -11.14 -2.98 -5.36
C GLN A 105 -11.00 -1.91 -4.28
N GLU A 106 -10.73 -2.31 -3.04
CA GLU A 106 -10.76 -1.36 -1.92
C GLU A 106 -9.39 -0.73 -1.62
N VAL A 107 -8.29 -1.33 -2.09
CA VAL A 107 -6.94 -0.84 -1.79
C VAL A 107 -6.16 -0.50 -3.06
N MET A 108 -6.05 -1.46 -4.01
CA MET A 108 -5.13 -1.27 -5.13
C MET A 108 -5.67 -0.31 -6.19
N VAL A 109 -6.95 -0.39 -6.53
CA VAL A 109 -7.59 0.53 -7.49
C VAL A 109 -7.54 1.98 -6.99
N PRO A 110 -7.97 2.31 -5.76
CA PRO A 110 -7.83 3.66 -5.22
C PRO A 110 -6.38 4.17 -5.19
N GLY A 111 -5.44 3.32 -4.79
CA GLY A 111 -4.01 3.66 -4.80
C GLY A 111 -3.47 3.99 -6.18
N ARG A 112 -3.79 3.17 -7.19
CA ARG A 112 -3.41 3.45 -8.60
C ARG A 112 -4.03 4.73 -9.12
N ASN A 113 -5.29 4.98 -8.81
CA ASN A 113 -5.99 6.20 -9.24
C ASN A 113 -5.36 7.45 -8.63
N LEU A 114 -4.94 7.39 -7.37
CA LEU A 114 -4.22 8.49 -6.73
C LEU A 114 -2.90 8.80 -7.45
N ILE A 115 -2.05 7.78 -7.64
CA ILE A 115 -0.77 7.98 -8.33
C ILE A 115 -0.99 8.49 -9.75
N ARG A 116 -1.96 7.92 -10.49
CA ARG A 116 -2.34 8.42 -11.81
C ARG A 116 -2.72 9.90 -11.80
N HIS A 117 -3.51 10.33 -10.81
CA HIS A 117 -3.91 11.73 -10.67
C HIS A 117 -2.68 12.66 -10.48
N ILE A 118 -1.74 12.28 -9.62
CA ILE A 118 -0.51 13.05 -9.39
C ILE A 118 0.32 13.14 -10.68
N LEU A 119 0.52 12.01 -11.37
CA LEU A 119 1.28 11.96 -12.61
C LEU A 119 0.61 12.77 -13.73
N GLN A 120 -0.71 12.65 -13.88
CA GLN A 120 -1.47 13.43 -14.86
C GLN A 120 -1.38 14.93 -14.60
N ARG A 121 -1.46 15.34 -13.31
CA ARG A 121 -1.27 16.75 -12.93
C ARG A 121 0.09 17.25 -13.39
N GLY A 122 1.16 16.49 -13.16
CA GLY A 122 2.52 16.87 -13.57
C GLY A 122 2.70 16.96 -15.09
N VAL A 123 2.09 16.04 -15.84
CA VAL A 123 2.10 16.09 -17.31
C VAL A 123 1.30 17.29 -17.81
N THR A 124 0.13 17.56 -17.25
CA THR A 124 -0.74 18.66 -17.67
C THR A 124 -0.12 20.03 -17.38
N SER A 125 0.60 20.17 -16.26
CA SER A 125 1.32 21.41 -15.91
C SER A 125 2.64 21.60 -16.68
N GLY A 126 3.10 20.59 -17.42
CA GLY A 126 4.40 20.61 -18.10
C GLY A 126 5.61 20.34 -17.18
N GLU A 127 5.38 20.04 -15.91
CA GLU A 127 6.42 19.67 -14.94
C GLU A 127 7.03 18.30 -15.29
N PHE A 128 6.18 17.37 -15.72
CA PHE A 128 6.61 16.07 -16.22
C PHE A 128 6.54 16.04 -17.75
N ARG A 129 7.50 15.34 -18.37
CA ARG A 129 7.42 15.02 -19.78
C ARG A 129 6.18 14.17 -20.09
N PRO A 130 5.76 14.03 -21.34
CA PRO A 130 4.73 13.08 -21.71
C PRO A 130 5.08 11.66 -21.21
N LEU A 131 4.14 11.02 -20.53
CA LEU A 131 4.29 9.69 -19.92
C LEU A 131 3.19 8.74 -20.41
N ASP A 132 3.55 7.48 -20.57
CA ASP A 132 2.56 6.40 -20.54
C ASP A 132 2.11 6.23 -19.08
N LEU A 133 0.97 6.84 -18.74
CA LEU A 133 0.47 6.86 -17.36
C LEU A 133 0.12 5.45 -16.84
N ASP A 134 -0.28 4.54 -17.72
CA ASP A 134 -0.61 3.17 -17.34
C ASP A 134 0.64 2.45 -16.82
N MET A 135 1.77 2.64 -17.49
CA MET A 135 3.04 2.04 -17.07
C MET A 135 3.73 2.83 -15.95
N ALA A 136 3.66 4.15 -15.99
CA ALA A 136 4.29 5.02 -15.01
C ALA A 136 3.73 4.81 -13.59
N VAL A 137 2.42 4.53 -13.45
CA VAL A 137 1.80 4.17 -12.17
C VAL A 137 2.47 2.95 -11.55
N PHE A 138 2.74 1.91 -12.34
CA PHE A 138 3.41 0.71 -11.83
C PHE A 138 4.87 0.97 -11.47
N SER A 139 5.55 1.88 -12.17
CA SER A 139 6.92 2.27 -11.82
C SER A 139 7.00 2.91 -10.42
N VAL A 140 5.96 3.63 -10.00
CA VAL A 140 5.87 4.19 -8.64
C VAL A 140 5.52 3.11 -7.61
N ILE A 141 4.60 2.21 -7.93
CA ILE A 141 4.08 1.21 -6.98
C ILE A 141 5.07 0.07 -6.76
N ALA A 142 5.78 -0.38 -7.79
CA ALA A 142 6.63 -1.56 -7.73
C ALA A 142 7.70 -1.52 -6.61
N PRO A 143 8.47 -0.43 -6.41
CA PRO A 143 9.43 -0.36 -5.33
C PRO A 143 8.77 -0.36 -3.95
N MET A 144 7.56 0.16 -3.81
CA MET A 144 6.80 0.14 -2.55
C MET A 144 6.36 -1.29 -2.20
N VAL A 145 5.87 -2.04 -3.19
CA VAL A 145 5.52 -3.46 -3.01
C VAL A 145 6.77 -4.29 -2.72
N PHE A 146 7.88 -4.05 -3.43
CA PHE A 146 9.16 -4.69 -3.13
C PHE A 146 9.56 -4.50 -1.66
N LEU A 147 9.45 -3.29 -1.15
CA LEU A 147 9.83 -2.97 0.24
C LEU A 147 8.95 -3.72 1.26
N ILE A 148 7.66 -3.88 0.98
CA ILE A 148 6.76 -4.73 1.80
C ILE A 148 7.22 -6.19 1.76
N MET A 149 7.47 -6.72 0.57
CA MET A 149 7.91 -8.11 0.40
C MET A 149 9.26 -8.34 1.07
N TRP A 150 10.18 -7.37 0.97
CA TRP A 150 11.44 -7.40 1.69
C TRP A 150 11.21 -7.48 3.20
N LYS A 151 10.45 -6.54 3.76
CA LYS A 151 10.16 -6.47 5.20
C LYS A 151 9.55 -7.74 5.78
N HIS A 152 8.61 -8.37 5.06
CA HIS A 152 7.80 -9.47 5.58
C HIS A 152 8.26 -10.87 5.10
N SER A 153 9.26 -10.96 4.21
CA SER A 153 9.72 -12.23 3.65
C SER A 153 11.24 -12.34 3.63
N MET A 154 11.92 -11.55 2.81
CA MET A 154 13.34 -11.72 2.52
C MET A 154 14.25 -11.06 3.56
N GLY A 155 13.90 -9.87 4.02
CA GLY A 155 14.75 -9.06 4.92
C GLY A 155 15.19 -9.80 6.19
N PRO A 156 14.30 -10.50 6.90
CA PRO A 156 14.69 -11.29 8.08
C PRO A 156 15.71 -12.41 7.80
N CYS A 157 15.83 -12.86 6.55
CA CYS A 157 16.73 -13.93 6.12
C CYS A 157 18.00 -13.40 5.44
N ALA A 158 18.04 -12.13 5.09
CA ALA A 158 19.11 -11.52 4.30
C ALA A 158 20.29 -11.09 5.20
N ALA A 159 21.22 -11.96 5.42
CA ALA A 159 22.43 -11.67 6.19
C ALA A 159 23.23 -10.52 5.55
N GLY A 160 23.55 -9.50 6.34
CA GLY A 160 24.44 -8.41 5.94
C GLY A 160 23.81 -7.31 5.07
N VAL A 161 22.52 -7.41 4.74
CA VAL A 161 21.81 -6.35 4.00
C VAL A 161 20.92 -5.57 4.97
N ASN A 162 21.33 -4.35 5.31
CA ASN A 162 20.52 -3.43 6.09
C ASN A 162 19.87 -2.41 5.15
N LEU A 163 18.63 -2.68 4.74
CA LEU A 163 17.83 -1.78 3.91
C LEU A 163 17.04 -0.84 4.81
N ASP A 164 17.48 0.43 4.91
CA ASP A 164 16.70 1.48 5.56
C ASP A 164 15.47 1.81 4.67
N PRO A 165 14.25 1.60 5.18
CA PRO A 165 13.07 1.73 4.36
C PRO A 165 12.80 3.17 3.89
N LEU A 166 12.98 4.18 4.75
CA LEU A 166 12.73 5.57 4.38
C LEU A 166 13.76 6.06 3.37
N ARG A 167 15.03 5.79 3.62
CA ARG A 167 16.09 6.09 2.66
C ARG A 167 15.86 5.41 1.31
N PHE A 168 15.33 4.18 1.31
CA PHE A 168 14.96 3.49 0.08
C PHE A 168 13.83 4.22 -0.65
N VAL A 169 12.73 4.58 0.06
CA VAL A 169 11.59 5.30 -0.52
C VAL A 169 12.04 6.64 -1.12
N GLU A 170 12.83 7.42 -0.40
CA GLU A 170 13.38 8.69 -0.88
C GLU A 170 14.26 8.52 -2.13
N SER A 171 15.13 7.51 -2.11
CA SER A 171 15.99 7.18 -3.25
C SER A 171 15.17 6.78 -4.47
N GLN A 172 14.13 5.96 -4.30
CA GLN A 172 13.24 5.55 -5.39
C GLN A 172 12.42 6.73 -5.92
N ALA A 173 11.87 7.58 -5.05
CA ALA A 173 11.17 8.79 -5.46
C ALA A 173 12.08 9.69 -6.33
N ASN A 174 13.32 9.91 -5.92
CA ASN A 174 14.26 10.68 -6.70
C ASN A 174 14.57 10.02 -8.05
N THR A 175 14.89 8.73 -8.07
CA THR A 175 15.20 7.99 -9.30
C THR A 175 14.04 8.06 -10.31
N ILE A 176 12.80 7.86 -9.84
CA ILE A 176 11.60 7.92 -10.66
C ILE A 176 11.38 9.33 -11.19
N LEU A 177 11.49 10.36 -10.33
CA LEU A 177 11.29 11.75 -10.70
C LEU A 177 12.33 12.22 -11.71
N TYR A 178 13.62 11.88 -11.57
CA TYR A 178 14.64 12.19 -12.59
C TYR A 178 14.30 11.64 -13.97
N GLY A 179 13.64 10.47 -14.03
CA GLY A 179 13.15 9.90 -15.29
C GLY A 179 11.86 10.54 -15.83
N MET A 180 11.14 11.31 -15.03
CA MET A 180 9.84 11.89 -15.37
C MET A 180 9.87 13.39 -15.62
N LEU A 181 10.79 14.13 -14.97
CA LEU A 181 10.89 15.58 -15.13
C LEU A 181 11.11 15.94 -16.60
N ALA A 182 10.47 17.01 -17.04
CA ALA A 182 10.77 17.61 -18.31
C ALA A 182 12.24 18.09 -18.30
N ALA A 183 12.94 17.92 -19.41
CA ALA A 183 14.26 18.53 -19.54
C ALA A 183 14.11 20.05 -19.35
N PRO A 184 15.05 20.72 -18.64
CA PRO A 184 15.03 22.17 -18.63
C PRO A 184 15.06 22.65 -20.09
N PRO A 185 14.34 23.74 -20.44
CA PRO A 185 14.39 24.30 -21.77
C PRO A 185 15.85 24.59 -22.11
N PRO A 186 16.27 24.40 -23.39
CA PRO A 186 17.63 24.62 -23.81
C PRO A 186 18.08 26.06 -23.59
#